data_ab8c9c2f96d72a4f0a8189888fa5b492
#
_entry.id   ab8c9c2f96d72a4f0a8189888fa5b492
#
_cell.length_a   1.000
_cell.length_b   1.000
_cell.length_c   1.000
_cell.angle_alpha   90.00
_cell.angle_beta   90.00
_cell.angle_gamma   90.00
#
_symmetry.space_group_name_H-M   'P 1'
#
loop_
_entity.id
_entity.type
_entity.pdbx_description
1 polymer ?
#
loop_
_entity_poly.entity_id
_entity_poly.type
_entity_poly.pdbx_seq_one_letter_code
_entity_poly.pdbx_strand_id
1 'polypeptide(L)' 'MKESLEKYLPLVEKVVDEYQNQGLTLEELMEAGNDGLKKAEEKYNPKADFSFESYAVWWIRHSILQALAEKSKS' A
#
# COMPACT_ATOMS: atom_id res chain seq x y z
N MET A 1 -12.25 6.76 9.22
CA MET A 1 -11.83 7.71 8.23
C MET A 1 -10.37 8.00 8.35
N LYS A 2 -9.98 9.27 8.59
CA LYS A 2 -8.55 9.59 8.66
C LYS A 2 -7.86 8.84 9.79
N GLU A 3 -8.54 8.69 10.89
CA GLU A 3 -7.97 7.96 12.03
C GLU A 3 -7.67 6.50 11.67
N SER A 4 -8.54 5.92 10.85
CA SER A 4 -8.32 4.54 10.40
C SER A 4 -7.07 4.42 9.59
N LEU A 5 -6.80 5.38 8.72
CA LEU A 5 -5.61 5.35 7.86
C LEU A 5 -4.35 5.46 8.69
N GLU A 6 -4.35 6.34 9.69
CA GLU A 6 -3.19 6.48 10.56
C GLU A 6 -2.90 5.21 11.33
N LYS A 7 -3.95 4.52 11.72
CA LYS A 7 -3.81 3.26 12.44
C LYS A 7 -3.05 2.22 11.64
N TYR A 8 -3.13 2.29 10.32
CA TYR A 8 -2.50 1.30 9.45
C TYR A 8 -1.17 1.75 8.86
N LEU A 9 -0.65 2.92 9.26
CA LEU A 9 0.66 3.36 8.80
C LEU A 9 1.77 2.35 9.08
N PRO A 10 1.83 1.72 10.26
CA PRO A 10 2.86 0.71 10.48
C PRO A 10 2.79 -0.45 9.49
N LEU A 11 1.58 -0.78 9.05
CA LEU A 11 1.41 -1.83 8.05
C LEU A 11 1.99 -1.39 6.71
N VAL A 12 1.74 -0.14 6.33
CA VAL A 12 2.31 0.42 5.10
C VAL A 12 3.83 0.38 5.16
N GLU A 13 4.40 0.80 6.28
CA GLU A 13 5.85 0.83 6.45
C GLU A 13 6.46 -0.56 6.33
N LYS A 14 5.78 -1.54 6.89
CA LYS A 14 6.26 -2.92 6.84
C LYS A 14 6.34 -3.41 5.40
N VAL A 15 5.32 -3.13 4.60
CA VAL A 15 5.31 -3.55 3.20
C VAL A 15 6.34 -2.76 2.41
N VAL A 16 6.45 -1.47 2.67
CA VAL A 16 7.42 -0.61 2.00
C VAL A 16 8.84 -1.12 2.21
N ASP A 17 9.15 -1.58 3.42
CA ASP A 17 10.48 -2.10 3.72
C ASP A 17 10.86 -3.27 2.82
N GLU A 18 9.88 -4.04 2.38
CA GLU A 18 10.14 -5.19 1.51
C GLU A 18 10.60 -4.77 0.12
N TYR A 19 10.35 -3.52 -0.26
CA TYR A 19 10.63 -3.05 -1.62
C TYR A 19 11.69 -1.97 -1.68
N GLN A 20 12.41 -1.75 -0.60
CA GLN A 20 13.46 -0.74 -0.61
C GLN A 20 14.60 -1.17 -1.53
N ASN A 21 15.28 -0.18 -2.09
CA ASN A 21 16.46 -0.38 -2.94
C ASN A 21 16.15 -1.08 -4.26
N GLN A 22 14.92 -0.96 -4.74
CA GLN A 22 14.52 -1.59 -5.99
C GLN A 22 14.20 -0.57 -7.09
N GLY A 23 14.51 0.69 -6.87
CA GLY A 23 14.33 1.69 -7.89
C GLY A 23 13.46 2.87 -7.52
N LEU A 24 12.78 2.80 -6.38
CA LEU A 24 11.99 3.91 -5.87
C LEU A 24 12.62 4.47 -4.60
N THR A 25 12.52 5.77 -4.42
CA THR A 25 12.94 6.39 -3.16
C THR A 25 11.97 6.01 -2.06
N LEU A 26 12.38 6.22 -0.81
CA LEU A 26 11.49 5.95 0.31
C LEU A 26 10.21 6.78 0.21
N GLU A 27 10.31 8.03 -0.20
CA GLU A 27 9.15 8.88 -0.36
C GLU A 27 8.19 8.34 -1.42
N GLU A 28 8.74 7.90 -2.52
CA GLU A 28 7.95 7.31 -3.60
C GLU A 28 7.25 6.02 -3.13
N LEU A 29 7.97 5.21 -2.38
CA LEU A 29 7.40 3.98 -1.84
C LEU A 29 6.27 4.27 -0.86
N MET A 30 6.46 5.24 0.03
CA MET A 30 5.43 5.60 1.00
C MET A 30 4.21 6.17 0.30
N GLU A 31 4.41 6.97 -0.73
CA GLU A 31 3.30 7.54 -1.48
C GLU A 31 2.49 6.43 -2.15
N ALA A 32 3.18 5.51 -2.79
CA ALA A 32 2.51 4.38 -3.44
C ALA A 32 1.79 3.50 -2.42
N GLY A 33 2.43 3.28 -1.27
CA GLY A 33 1.81 2.49 -0.21
C GLY A 33 0.56 3.14 0.33
N ASN A 34 0.61 4.43 0.56
CA ASN A 34 -0.56 5.17 1.05
C ASN A 34 -1.70 5.16 0.04
N ASP A 35 -1.38 5.26 -1.24
CA ASP A 35 -2.40 5.16 -2.29
C ASP A 35 -3.07 3.80 -2.26
N GLY A 36 -2.29 2.75 -2.06
CA GLY A 36 -2.84 1.41 -1.94
C GLY A 36 -3.75 1.27 -0.74
N LEU A 37 -3.34 1.84 0.38
CA LEU A 37 -4.17 1.81 1.58
C LEU A 37 -5.50 2.52 1.37
N LYS A 38 -5.47 3.66 0.70
CA LYS A 38 -6.69 4.40 0.39
C LYS A 38 -7.63 3.59 -0.48
N LYS A 39 -7.09 2.93 -1.48
CA LYS A 39 -7.90 2.09 -2.36
C LYS A 39 -8.51 0.91 -1.59
N ALA A 40 -7.76 0.34 -0.67
CA ALA A 40 -8.26 -0.73 0.16
C ALA A 40 -9.46 -0.24 0.98
N GLU A 41 -9.33 0.96 1.55
CA GLU A 41 -10.40 1.50 2.37
C GLU A 41 -11.65 1.75 1.53
N GLU A 42 -11.47 2.24 0.32
CA GLU A 42 -12.61 2.54 -0.55
C GLU A 42 -13.31 1.30 -1.05
N LYS A 43 -12.58 0.24 -1.26
CA LYS A 43 -13.11 -0.95 -1.93
C LYS A 43 -13.41 -2.12 -1.00
N TYR A 44 -13.02 -2.03 0.25
CA TYR A 44 -13.20 -3.12 1.18
C TYR A 44 -14.69 -3.33 1.49
N ASN A 45 -15.10 -4.58 1.45
CA ASN A 45 -16.46 -4.97 1.82
C ASN A 45 -16.43 -5.55 3.23
N PRO A 46 -17.07 -4.89 4.21
CA PRO A 46 -17.05 -5.40 5.59
C PRO A 46 -17.65 -6.79 5.73
N LYS A 47 -18.42 -7.23 4.76
CA LYS A 47 -18.99 -8.57 4.78
C LYS A 47 -18.08 -9.62 4.18
N ALA A 48 -16.90 -9.23 3.71
CA ALA A 48 -15.97 -10.18 3.11
C ALA A 48 -15.44 -11.15 4.16
N ASP A 49 -15.00 -12.30 3.68
CA ASP A 49 -14.47 -13.35 4.55
C ASP A 49 -13.07 -13.08 5.04
N PHE A 50 -12.41 -12.04 4.57
CA PHE A 50 -11.05 -11.71 4.94
C PHE A 50 -11.00 -10.39 5.69
N SER A 51 -9.96 -10.21 6.48
CA SER A 51 -9.80 -9.00 7.29
C SER A 51 -9.40 -7.82 6.39
N PHE A 52 -9.67 -6.61 6.90
CA PHE A 52 -9.23 -5.41 6.20
C PHE A 52 -7.70 -5.39 6.07
N GLU A 53 -6.98 -5.83 7.09
CA GLU A 53 -5.52 -5.83 7.05
C GLU A 53 -4.98 -6.67 5.90
N SER A 54 -5.51 -7.87 5.72
CA SER A 54 -5.07 -8.72 4.62
C SER A 54 -5.36 -8.08 3.28
N TYR A 55 -6.53 -7.49 3.16
CA TYR A 55 -6.95 -6.81 1.94
C TYR A 55 -6.05 -5.59 1.67
N ALA A 56 -5.75 -4.83 2.71
CA ALA A 56 -4.91 -3.64 2.58
C ALA A 56 -3.49 -3.99 2.16
N VAL A 57 -2.93 -5.06 2.70
CA VAL A 57 -1.58 -5.50 2.31
C VAL A 57 -1.53 -5.77 0.82
N TRP A 58 -2.55 -6.44 0.29
CA TRP A 58 -2.62 -6.74 -1.13
C TRP A 58 -2.62 -5.45 -1.97
N TRP A 59 -3.43 -4.48 -1.57
CA TRP A 59 -3.51 -3.21 -2.29
C TRP A 59 -2.23 -2.40 -2.19
N ILE A 60 -1.62 -2.37 -1.01
CA ILE A 60 -0.37 -1.66 -0.79
C ILE A 60 0.71 -2.24 -1.68
N ARG A 61 0.85 -3.56 -1.66
CA ARG A 61 1.84 -4.26 -2.45
C ARG A 61 1.63 -4.03 -3.94
N HIS A 62 0.38 -4.14 -4.37
CA HIS A 62 0.02 -3.95 -5.77
C HIS A 62 0.36 -2.53 -6.24
N SER A 63 0.04 -1.52 -5.44
CA SER A 63 0.36 -0.13 -5.79
C SER A 63 1.85 0.11 -5.90
N ILE A 64 2.63 -0.48 -5.00
CA ILE A 64 4.09 -0.35 -5.05
C ILE A 64 4.64 -1.02 -6.30
N LEU A 65 4.15 -2.21 -6.60
CA LEU A 65 4.61 -2.94 -7.78
C LEU A 65 4.28 -2.18 -9.06
N GLN A 66 3.12 -1.56 -9.12
CA GLN A 66 2.77 -0.72 -10.26
C GLN A 66 3.71 0.47 -10.40
N ALA A 67 4.03 1.11 -9.29
CA ALA A 67 4.94 2.26 -9.31
C ALA A 67 6.34 1.83 -9.77
N LEU A 68 6.80 0.68 -9.31
CA LEU A 68 8.08 0.14 -9.75
C LEU A 68 8.08 -0.14 -11.24
N ALA A 69 7.01 -0.73 -11.74
CA ALA A 69 6.89 -1.05 -13.16
C ALA A 69 6.90 0.21 -14.01
N GLU A 70 6.21 1.25 -13.57
CA GLU A 70 6.18 2.51 -14.31
C GLU A 70 7.53 3.19 -14.31
N LYS A 71 8.23 3.14 -13.20
CA LYS A 71 9.54 3.74 -13.11
C LYS A 71 10.52 3.05 -14.06
N SER A 72 10.41 1.75 -14.18
CA SER A 72 11.32 1.00 -15.03
C SER A 72 11.06 1.21 -16.53
N LYS A 73 9.90 1.71 -16.89
CA LYS A 73 9.60 2.02 -18.29
C LYS A 73 10.24 3.32 -18.76
N SER A 74 10.58 4.20 -17.87
CA SER A 74 11.19 5.48 -18.25
C SER A 74 12.71 5.41 -18.22
#